data_303b62d3480452f0e514b0332bb7cc5d
#
_entry.id   303b62d3480452f0e514b0332bb7cc5d
#
_cell.length_a   1.000
_cell.length_b   1.000
_cell.length_c   1.000
_cell.angle_alpha   90.00
_cell.angle_beta   90.00
_cell.angle_gamma   90.00
#
_symmetry.space_group_name_H-M   'P 1'
#
loop_
_entity.id
_entity.type
_entity.pdbx_description
1 polymer ?
#
loop_
_entity_poly.entity_id
_entity_poly.type
_entity_poly.pdbx_seq_one_letter_code
_entity_poly.pdbx_strand_id
1 'polypeptide(L)'
;MKVISILGSTGSIGRSTLSVVELHPDKFSIFALSCFDNTDLLFKQTIKFKPSFIVTKDQFSKKRLKDKLKDTKLDTKVLCGKDGYNFIASHDKVTTVVAAITGSAGLISTIEA
;
A
#
# COMPACT_ATOMS: atom_id res chain seq x y z
N MET A 1 -4.89 11.61 -13.90
CA MET A 1 -3.98 11.07 -12.86
C MET A 1 -4.38 9.64 -12.52
N LYS A 2 -3.42 8.75 -12.43
CA LYS A 2 -3.68 7.38 -12.01
C LYS A 2 -3.65 7.27 -10.49
N VAL A 3 -4.67 6.68 -9.92
CA VAL A 3 -4.79 6.44 -8.47
C VAL A 3 -4.46 4.97 -8.23
N ILE A 4 -3.41 4.72 -7.48
CA ILE A 4 -2.80 3.40 -7.37
C ILE A 4 -2.94 2.80 -5.98
N SER A 5 -3.35 1.52 -5.92
CA SER A 5 -3.22 0.69 -4.74
C SER A 5 -2.13 -0.34 -4.98
N ILE A 6 -1.20 -0.51 -4.06
CA ILE A 6 -0.12 -1.46 -4.19
C ILE A 6 -0.27 -2.57 -3.14
N LEU A 7 -0.46 -3.78 -3.61
CA LEU A 7 -0.48 -4.97 -2.76
C LEU A 7 0.95 -5.51 -2.67
N GLY A 8 1.56 -5.40 -1.50
CA GLY A 8 2.95 -5.81 -1.30
C GLY A 8 3.95 -4.71 -1.60
N SER A 9 3.68 -3.49 -1.14
CA SER A 9 4.56 -2.34 -1.41
C SER A 9 5.95 -2.47 -0.81
N THR A 10 6.13 -3.34 0.17
CA THR A 10 7.43 -3.56 0.81
C THR A 10 8.31 -4.56 0.05
N GLY A 11 7.75 -5.29 -0.90
CA GLY A 11 8.52 -6.21 -1.75
C GLY A 11 9.28 -5.47 -2.85
N SER A 12 10.11 -6.20 -3.60
CA SER A 12 10.96 -5.61 -4.66
C SER A 12 10.15 -4.86 -5.70
N ILE A 13 9.07 -5.46 -6.16
CA ILE A 13 8.24 -4.87 -7.22
C ILE A 13 7.48 -3.67 -6.70
N GLY A 14 6.96 -3.76 -5.47
CA GLY A 14 6.28 -2.62 -4.85
C GLY A 14 7.21 -1.42 -4.66
N ARG A 15 8.43 -1.68 -4.21
CA ARG A 15 9.42 -0.62 -4.04
C ARG A 15 9.81 0.00 -5.38
N SER A 16 9.97 -0.81 -6.41
CA SER A 16 10.25 -0.31 -7.76
C SER A 16 9.11 0.55 -8.28
N THR A 17 7.87 0.13 -8.05
CA THR A 17 6.70 0.91 -8.44
C THR A 17 6.68 2.26 -7.74
N LEU A 18 6.96 2.28 -6.44
CA LEU A 18 7.00 3.53 -5.68
C LEU A 18 8.11 4.46 -6.16
N SER A 19 9.24 3.90 -6.60
CA SER A 19 10.31 4.71 -7.18
C SER A 19 9.86 5.43 -8.44
N VAL A 20 9.09 4.76 -9.28
CA VAL A 20 8.53 5.37 -10.49
C VAL A 20 7.52 6.47 -10.12
N VAL A 21 6.65 6.19 -9.15
CA VAL A 21 5.66 7.17 -8.69
C VAL A 21 6.35 8.43 -8.14
N GLU A 22 7.43 8.25 -7.41
CA GLU A 22 8.19 9.37 -6.84
C GLU A 22 8.77 10.28 -7.92
N LEU A 23 9.16 9.70 -9.06
CA LEU A 23 9.69 10.47 -10.18
C LEU A 23 8.60 11.23 -10.94
N HIS A 24 7.35 10.84 -10.80
CA HIS A 24 6.23 11.42 -11.54
C HIS A 24 5.05 11.73 -10.60
N PRO A 25 5.24 12.60 -9.59
CA PRO A 25 4.19 12.85 -8.60
C PRO A 25 2.95 13.53 -9.17
N ASP A 26 3.07 14.17 -10.32
CA ASP A 26 1.96 14.82 -11.00
C ASP A 26 1.10 13.84 -11.82
N LYS A 27 1.62 12.63 -12.08
CA LYS A 27 0.93 11.63 -12.90
C LYS A 27 0.30 10.52 -12.07
N PHE A 28 0.79 10.30 -10.85
CA PHE A 28 0.37 9.19 -10.01
C PHE A 28 0.03 9.66 -8.61
N SER A 29 -0.99 9.03 -8.04
CA SER A 29 -1.37 9.24 -6.64
C SER A 29 -1.45 7.88 -5.97
N ILE A 30 -0.90 7.76 -4.77
CA ILE A 30 -0.97 6.51 -4.01
C ILE A 30 -2.21 6.55 -3.12
N PHE A 31 -3.17 5.70 -3.42
CA PHE A 31 -4.37 5.54 -2.62
C PHE A 31 -4.10 4.65 -1.41
N ALA A 32 -3.42 3.51 -1.62
CA ALA A 32 -3.19 2.56 -0.56
C ALA A 32 -1.90 1.77 -0.78
N LEU A 33 -1.29 1.39 0.32
CA LEU A 33 -0.13 0.53 0.36
C LEU A 33 -0.42 -0.67 1.26
N SER A 34 0.31 -1.76 1.09
CA SER A 34 0.14 -2.91 1.95
C SER A 34 1.45 -3.67 2.12
N CYS A 35 1.55 -4.37 3.24
CA CYS A 35 2.64 -5.30 3.48
C CYS A 35 2.07 -6.58 4.07
N PHE A 36 2.88 -7.63 4.09
CA PHE A 36 2.55 -8.83 4.84
C PHE A 36 3.20 -8.76 6.23
N ASP A 37 4.53 -8.79 6.29
CA ASP A 37 5.29 -8.80 7.55
C ASP A 37 6.04 -7.50 7.85
N ASN A 38 6.50 -6.81 6.82
CA ASN A 38 7.45 -5.71 6.99
C ASN A 38 6.75 -4.40 7.32
N THR A 39 6.22 -4.31 8.54
CA THR A 39 5.50 -3.13 9.00
C THR A 39 6.40 -1.90 9.15
N ASP A 40 7.67 -2.11 9.48
CA ASP A 40 8.60 -0.98 9.64
C ASP A 40 8.81 -0.25 8.31
N LEU A 41 9.02 -1.00 7.24
CA LEU A 41 9.16 -0.40 5.91
C LEU A 41 7.85 0.22 5.45
N LEU A 42 6.72 -0.45 5.71
CA LEU A 42 5.42 0.10 5.38
C LEU A 42 5.19 1.44 6.07
N PHE A 43 5.58 1.55 7.32
CA PHE A 43 5.47 2.80 8.05
C PHE A 43 6.27 3.92 7.38
N LYS A 44 7.52 3.63 7.00
CA LYS A 44 8.37 4.60 6.30
C LYS A 44 7.74 5.01 4.97
N GLN A 45 7.19 4.07 4.21
CA GLN A 45 6.51 4.38 2.96
C GLN A 45 5.27 5.24 3.19
N THR A 46 4.55 4.98 4.28
CA THR A 46 3.37 5.75 4.64
C THR A 46 3.70 7.22 4.92
N ILE A 47 4.79 7.46 5.65
CA ILE A 47 5.24 8.83 5.94
C ILE A 47 5.59 9.55 4.63
N LYS A 48 6.23 8.85 3.70
CA LYS A 48 6.71 9.45 2.46
C LYS A 48 5.59 9.70 1.45
N PHE A 49 4.72 8.72 1.23
CA PHE A 49 3.70 8.77 0.19
C PHE A 49 2.32 9.19 0.67
N LYS A 50 2.09 9.16 1.96
CA LYS A 50 0.83 9.61 2.60
C LYS A 50 -0.41 9.01 1.96
N PRO A 51 -0.50 7.66 1.88
CA PRO A 51 -1.69 7.02 1.31
C PRO A 51 -2.91 7.21 2.21
N SER A 52 -4.09 7.04 1.63
CA SER A 52 -5.34 7.10 2.41
C SER A 52 -5.52 5.87 3.29
N PHE A 53 -5.01 4.72 2.83
CA PHE A 53 -5.14 3.45 3.56
C PHE A 53 -3.84 2.67 3.52
N ILE A 54 -3.57 1.91 4.58
CA ILE A 54 -2.53 0.89 4.58
C ILE A 54 -3.11 -0.40 5.13
N VAL A 55 -2.61 -1.54 4.66
CA VAL A 55 -3.12 -2.84 5.06
C VAL A 55 -1.97 -3.73 5.50
N THR A 56 -2.19 -4.46 6.58
CA THR A 56 -1.25 -5.45 7.08
C THR A 56 -1.95 -6.80 7.27
N LYS A 57 -1.20 -7.84 7.64
CA LYS A 57 -1.72 -9.20 7.67
C LYS A 57 -2.68 -9.50 8.82
N ASP A 58 -2.51 -8.87 9.97
CA ASP A 58 -3.29 -9.21 11.17
C ASP A 58 -3.54 -8.02 12.09
N GLN A 59 -4.35 -8.25 13.13
CA GLN A 59 -4.72 -7.23 14.11
C GLN A 59 -3.53 -6.74 14.93
N PHE A 60 -2.58 -7.60 15.21
CA PHE A 60 -1.40 -7.23 15.99
C PHE A 60 -0.56 -6.20 15.23
N SER A 61 -0.28 -6.46 13.96
CA SER A 61 0.46 -5.54 13.11
C SER A 61 -0.30 -4.24 12.89
N LYS A 62 -1.62 -4.34 12.73
CA LYS A 62 -2.50 -3.18 12.59
C LYS A 62 -2.37 -2.26 13.80
N LYS A 63 -2.42 -2.82 15.00
CA LYS A 63 -2.32 -2.04 16.23
C LYS A 63 -0.97 -1.34 16.33
N ARG A 64 0.11 -2.06 16.01
CA ARG A 64 1.46 -1.47 16.00
C ARG A 64 1.56 -0.28 15.08
N LEU A 65 1.02 -0.40 13.87
CA LEU A 65 1.05 0.69 12.89
C LEU A 65 0.19 1.86 13.35
N LYS A 66 -0.97 1.60 13.90
CA LYS A 66 -1.83 2.65 14.45
C LYS A 66 -1.12 3.44 15.54
N ASP A 67 -0.44 2.74 16.44
CA ASP A 67 0.29 3.39 17.53
C ASP A 67 1.43 4.25 17.01
N LYS A 68 2.14 3.78 15.99
CA LYS A 68 3.21 4.57 15.36
C LYS A 68 2.65 5.81 14.66
N LEU A 69 1.49 5.69 14.04
CA LEU A 69 0.87 6.79 13.30
C LEU A 69 0.28 7.85 14.21
N LYS A 70 0.00 7.53 15.47
CA LYS A 70 -0.53 8.51 16.42
C LYS A 70 0.37 9.72 16.60
N ASP A 71 1.69 9.51 16.51
CA ASP A 71 2.66 10.58 16.68
C ASP A 71 2.84 11.40 15.40
N THR A 72 2.20 10.99 14.33
CA THR A 72 2.21 11.73 13.07
C THR A 72 0.87 12.46 12.92
N LYS A 73 0.81 13.41 12.01
CA LYS A 73 -0.44 14.11 11.72
C LYS A 73 -1.12 13.55 10.47
N LEU A 74 -0.82 12.31 10.13
CA LEU A 74 -1.38 11.67 8.94
C LEU A 74 -2.78 11.12 9.22
N ASP A 75 -3.65 11.27 8.24
CA ASP A 75 -5.02 10.75 8.29
C ASP A 75 -5.13 9.33 7.73
N THR A 76 -4.01 8.66 7.51
CA THR A 76 -3.98 7.32 6.96
C THR A 76 -4.69 6.32 7.87
N LYS A 77 -5.62 5.56 7.31
CA LYS A 77 -6.35 4.54 8.05
C LYS A 77 -5.67 3.19 7.87
N VAL A 78 -5.63 2.40 8.93
CA VAL A 78 -4.98 1.09 8.93
C VAL A 78 -6.05 0.00 8.90
N LEU A 79 -5.91 -0.91 7.94
CA LEU A 79 -6.77 -2.07 7.80
C LEU A 79 -5.91 -3.33 7.95
N CYS A 80 -6.54 -4.49 8.09
CA CYS A 80 -5.80 -5.74 8.17
C CYS A 80 -6.60 -6.90 7.58
N GLY A 81 -5.85 -7.94 7.19
CA GLY A 81 -6.42 -9.18 6.72
C GLY A 81 -6.99 -9.11 5.32
N LYS A 82 -7.60 -10.20 4.91
CA LYS A 82 -8.12 -10.38 3.55
C LYS A 82 -9.10 -9.28 3.15
N ASP A 83 -9.98 -8.89 4.05
CA ASP A 83 -10.97 -7.85 3.77
C ASP A 83 -10.30 -6.51 3.48
N GLY A 84 -9.23 -6.20 4.21
CA GLY A 84 -8.48 -4.99 3.97
C GLY A 84 -7.80 -4.98 2.60
N TYR A 85 -7.16 -6.09 2.25
CA TYR A 85 -6.53 -6.21 0.92
C TYR A 85 -7.56 -6.09 -0.19
N ASN A 86 -8.71 -6.73 -0.04
CA ASN A 86 -9.78 -6.64 -1.03
C ASN A 86 -10.35 -5.23 -1.13
N PHE A 87 -10.49 -4.56 -0.01
CA PHE A 87 -11.01 -3.20 0.04
C PHE A 87 -10.16 -2.25 -0.81
N ILE A 88 -8.85 -2.29 -0.63
CA ILE A 88 -7.97 -1.38 -1.37
C ILE A 88 -7.81 -1.77 -2.83
N ALA A 89 -8.02 -3.05 -3.16
CA ALA A 89 -7.92 -3.52 -4.54
C ALA A 89 -9.17 -3.21 -5.36
N SER A 90 -10.32 -3.06 -4.72
CA SER A 90 -11.60 -2.90 -5.41
C SER A 90 -12.25 -1.53 -5.20
N HIS A 91 -11.57 -0.60 -4.55
CA HIS A 91 -12.15 0.70 -4.24
C HIS A 91 -12.41 1.52 -5.51
N ASP A 92 -13.52 2.22 -5.53
CA ASP A 92 -13.96 3.00 -6.69
C ASP A 92 -12.97 4.06 -7.15
N LYS A 93 -12.21 4.65 -6.21
CA LYS A 93 -11.24 5.68 -6.53
C LYS A 93 -9.97 5.14 -7.16
N VAL A 94 -9.74 3.83 -7.09
CA VAL A 94 -8.52 3.21 -7.59
C VAL A 94 -8.66 2.92 -9.07
N THR A 95 -7.71 3.43 -9.86
CA THR A 95 -7.69 3.18 -11.29
C THR A 95 -6.73 2.04 -11.66
N THR A 96 -5.74 1.79 -10.83
CA THR A 96 -4.74 0.76 -11.09
C THR A 96 -4.38 0.02 -9.81
N VAL A 97 -4.40 -1.30 -9.83
CA VAL A 97 -3.94 -2.13 -8.73
C VAL A 97 -2.66 -2.84 -9.16
N VAL A 98 -1.60 -2.64 -8.38
CA VAL A 98 -0.35 -3.36 -8.57
C VAL A 98 -0.26 -4.44 -7.51
N ALA A 99 -0.31 -5.69 -7.92
CA ALA A 99 -0.22 -6.82 -7.01
C ALA A 99 1.15 -7.47 -7.16
N ALA A 100 2.00 -7.27 -6.18
CA ALA A 100 3.33 -7.87 -6.12
C ALA A 100 3.28 -9.04 -5.15
N ILE A 101 2.79 -10.19 -5.63
CA ILE A 101 2.65 -11.38 -4.81
C ILE A 101 3.92 -12.19 -4.89
N THR A 102 4.60 -12.35 -3.77
CA THR A 102 5.79 -13.19 -3.68
C THR A 102 5.38 -14.65 -3.53
N GLY A 103 6.15 -15.56 -4.12
CA GLY A 103 5.93 -16.99 -3.99
C GLY A 103 5.20 -17.64 -5.15
N SER A 104 4.60 -16.86 -6.03
CA SER A 104 3.90 -17.37 -7.21
C SER A 104 4.61 -16.94 -8.48
N ALA A 105 5.85 -17.38 -8.64
CA ALA A 105 6.62 -17.13 -9.85
C ALA A 105 6.76 -15.65 -10.22
N GLY A 106 6.70 -14.76 -9.23
CA GLY A 106 6.92 -13.34 -9.46
C GLY A 106 5.90 -12.68 -10.36
N LEU A 107 4.70 -13.19 -10.39
CA LEU A 107 3.64 -12.64 -11.21
C LEU A 107 3.23 -11.26 -10.73
N ILE A 108 3.29 -10.31 -11.62
CA ILE A 108 2.72 -8.99 -11.40
C ILE A 108 1.38 -8.96 -12.10
N SER A 109 0.36 -8.61 -11.34
CA SER A 109 -0.96 -8.41 -11.91
C SER A 109 -1.28 -6.93 -11.82
N THR A 110 -1.50 -6.30 -12.95
CA THR A 110 -1.97 -4.92 -12.98
C THR A 110 -3.39 -4.93 -13.52
N ILE A 111 -4.32 -4.43 -12.72
CA ILE A 111 -5.72 -4.40 -13.08
C ILE A 111 -6.14 -2.94 -13.16
N GLU A 112 -6.65 -2.54 -14.31
CA GLU A 112 -7.24 -1.22 -14.43
C GLU A 112 -8.70 -1.28 -13.98
N ALA A 113 -9.02 -0.45 -13.03
CA ALA A 113 -10.38 -0.37 -12.50
C ALA A 113 -11.23 0.63 -13.26
#